data_abf8917e89b18e699b568749a9eac0f6
#
_entry.id   abf8917e89b18e699b568749a9eac0f6
#
_cell.length_a   1.000
_cell.length_b   1.000
_cell.length_c   1.000
_cell.angle_alpha   90.00
_cell.angle_beta   90.00
_cell.angle_gamma   90.00
#
_symmetry.space_group_name_H-M   'P 1'
#
loop_
_entity.id
_entity.type
_entity.pdbx_description
1 polymer ?
#
loop_
_entity_poly.entity_id
_entity_poly.type
_entity_poly.pdbx_seq_one_letter_code
_entity_poly.pdbx_strand_id
1 'polypeptide(L)'
;MGRELDVPVAIAPATPDLARVASRVAIPVLAQHVDPVDAGPRTGFVPPEAIRASGVWGSLVNHSEHPLPPTEVRSAVERLHALELVAVVCAGDVDVARKLAATRPAYLAVEPPELIGGKRAVSTARPEVVSGAVAAVREVSPGTRVLCGAGVHDRTDVRKALELGASGVLVASAVTLAADPRAAIEELLTGFV
;
A
#
# COMPACT_ATOMS: atom_id res chain seq x y z
N MET A 1 6.73 -5.87 -18.76
CA MET A 1 6.46 -7.09 -17.99
C MET A 1 5.12 -7.06 -17.23
N GLY A 2 4.82 -6.14 -16.30
CA GLY A 2 3.49 -6.11 -15.67
C GLY A 2 2.33 -6.02 -16.66
N ARG A 3 2.49 -5.34 -17.80
CA ARG A 3 1.50 -5.27 -18.89
C ARG A 3 1.36 -6.57 -19.68
N GLU A 4 2.43 -7.33 -19.84
CA GLU A 4 2.41 -8.62 -20.53
C GLU A 4 1.73 -9.71 -19.69
N LEU A 5 1.77 -9.57 -18.36
CA LEU A 5 1.12 -10.46 -17.41
C LEU A 5 -0.24 -9.95 -16.91
N ASP A 6 -0.70 -8.78 -17.39
CA ASP A 6 -1.91 -8.10 -16.96
C ASP A 6 -1.98 -7.86 -15.43
N VAL A 7 -0.81 -7.66 -14.80
CA VAL A 7 -0.69 -7.38 -13.36
C VAL A 7 -0.47 -5.89 -13.16
N PRO A 8 -1.39 -5.15 -12.50
CA PRO A 8 -1.19 -3.75 -12.18
C PRO A 8 -0.01 -3.57 -11.21
N VAL A 9 0.91 -2.67 -11.56
CA VAL A 9 2.07 -2.31 -10.73
C VAL A 9 2.04 -0.81 -10.45
N ALA A 10 2.26 -0.42 -9.21
CA ALA A 10 2.47 0.96 -8.78
C ALA A 10 3.78 1.09 -8.00
N ILE A 11 4.35 2.30 -7.94
CA ILE A 11 5.54 2.58 -7.13
C ILE A 11 5.31 3.74 -6.18
N ALA A 12 5.99 3.70 -5.03
CA ALA A 12 5.92 4.76 -4.01
C ALA A 12 7.33 5.29 -3.70
N PRO A 13 7.85 6.24 -4.50
CA PRO A 13 9.17 6.83 -4.28
C PRO A 13 9.15 7.81 -3.09
N ALA A 14 10.34 8.17 -2.60
CA ALA A 14 10.48 9.19 -1.56
C ALA A 14 9.84 10.53 -1.98
N THR A 15 9.27 11.24 -1.01
CA THR A 15 8.52 12.49 -1.26
C THR A 15 9.24 13.52 -2.14
N PRO A 16 10.57 13.79 -1.99
CA PRO A 16 11.28 14.73 -2.83
C PRO A 16 11.33 14.34 -4.31
N ASP A 17 11.11 13.06 -4.63
CA ASP A 17 11.20 12.52 -5.98
C ASP A 17 9.84 12.37 -6.69
N LEU A 18 8.73 12.62 -6.00
CA LEU A 18 7.38 12.33 -6.49
C LEU A 18 7.12 12.91 -7.88
N ALA A 19 7.23 14.23 -8.06
CA ALA A 19 6.96 14.89 -9.34
C ALA A 19 7.92 14.43 -10.45
N ARG A 20 9.21 14.24 -10.08
CA ARG A 20 10.25 13.79 -11.02
C ARG A 20 9.96 12.37 -11.51
N VAL A 21 9.53 11.48 -10.64
CA VAL A 21 9.21 10.09 -11.00
C VAL A 21 7.89 10.04 -11.75
N ALA A 22 6.84 10.70 -11.25
CA ALA A 22 5.51 10.71 -11.89
C ALA A 22 5.56 11.20 -13.35
N SER A 23 6.43 12.17 -13.65
CA SER A 23 6.61 12.66 -15.03
C SER A 23 7.41 11.75 -15.96
N ARG A 24 8.05 10.68 -15.45
CA ARG A 24 8.97 9.83 -16.23
C ARG A 24 8.53 8.39 -16.39
N VAL A 25 7.56 7.93 -15.61
CA VAL A 25 7.11 6.55 -15.66
C VAL A 25 5.67 6.45 -16.17
N ALA A 26 5.33 5.33 -16.80
CA ALA A 26 3.99 5.07 -17.32
C ALA A 26 3.12 4.24 -16.36
N ILE A 27 3.63 3.91 -15.18
CA ILE A 27 2.90 3.19 -14.12
C ILE A 27 2.41 4.18 -13.06
N PRO A 28 1.34 3.86 -12.32
CA PRO A 28 0.86 4.67 -11.21
C PRO A 28 1.95 4.93 -10.17
N VAL A 29 2.02 6.18 -9.68
CA VAL A 29 2.92 6.61 -8.61
C VAL A 29 2.11 6.98 -7.39
N LEU A 30 2.50 6.50 -6.22
CA LEU A 30 1.90 6.81 -4.92
C LEU A 30 2.88 7.65 -4.09
N ALA A 31 2.37 8.58 -3.29
CA ALA A 31 3.15 9.14 -2.19
C ALA A 31 3.29 8.10 -1.07
N GLN A 32 4.39 8.17 -0.30
CA GLN A 32 4.58 7.30 0.87
C GLN A 32 3.75 7.75 2.07
N HIS A 33 3.35 9.02 2.10
CA HIS A 33 2.57 9.63 3.19
C HIS A 33 1.80 10.85 2.71
N VAL A 34 0.77 11.22 3.44
CA VAL A 34 0.04 12.46 3.30
C VAL A 34 -0.46 12.92 4.67
N ASP A 35 -0.31 14.21 4.96
CA ASP A 35 -0.86 14.83 6.15
C ASP A 35 -2.30 15.30 5.90
N PRO A 36 -3.26 15.01 6.78
CA PRO A 36 -4.66 15.41 6.64
C PRO A 36 -4.88 16.90 7.02
N VAL A 37 -4.07 17.78 6.46
CA VAL A 37 -4.11 19.23 6.76
C VAL A 37 -4.64 20.01 5.56
N ASP A 38 -5.30 21.12 5.84
CA ASP A 38 -5.77 22.05 4.82
C ASP A 38 -4.59 22.82 4.19
N ALA A 39 -4.78 23.24 2.93
CA ALA A 39 -3.84 24.15 2.29
C ALA A 39 -3.70 25.46 3.07
N GLY A 40 -2.47 25.98 3.16
CA GLY A 40 -2.17 27.20 3.92
C GLY A 40 -0.77 27.18 4.54
N PRO A 41 -0.56 27.86 5.67
CA PRO A 41 0.75 27.89 6.35
C PRO A 41 1.02 26.55 7.05
N ARG A 42 1.58 25.60 6.30
CA ARG A 42 1.85 24.20 6.68
C ARG A 42 3.29 23.83 6.41
N THR A 43 4.23 24.60 6.93
CA THR A 43 5.66 24.34 6.75
C THR A 43 6.02 22.92 7.22
N GLY A 44 6.59 22.12 6.32
CA GLY A 44 7.02 20.76 6.60
C GLY A 44 5.95 19.66 6.42
N PHE A 45 4.67 20.02 6.27
CA PHE A 45 3.61 19.07 5.99
C PHE A 45 3.50 18.73 4.50
N VAL A 46 2.91 17.57 4.21
CA VAL A 46 2.64 17.07 2.85
C VAL A 46 1.12 17.00 2.65
N PRO A 47 0.45 18.13 2.32
CA PRO A 47 -1.01 18.14 2.15
C PRO A 47 -1.42 17.39 0.88
N PRO A 48 -2.66 16.86 0.79
CA PRO A 48 -3.17 16.12 -0.37
C PRO A 48 -3.10 16.92 -1.68
N GLU A 49 -3.28 18.24 -1.64
CA GLU A 49 -3.18 19.12 -2.80
C GLU A 49 -1.77 19.16 -3.37
N ALA A 50 -0.73 19.10 -2.52
CA ALA A 50 0.66 19.09 -2.97
C ALA A 50 1.01 17.78 -3.69
N ILE A 51 0.54 16.63 -3.17
CA ILE A 51 0.76 15.36 -3.86
C ILE A 51 -0.03 15.28 -5.17
N ARG A 52 -1.27 15.80 -5.22
CA ARG A 52 -2.05 15.89 -6.46
C ARG A 52 -1.31 16.73 -7.52
N ALA A 53 -0.78 17.88 -7.13
CA ALA A 53 0.00 18.76 -8.02
C ALA A 53 1.27 18.07 -8.56
N SER A 54 1.78 17.06 -7.87
CA SER A 54 2.93 16.26 -8.32
C SER A 54 2.56 15.22 -9.40
N GLY A 55 1.27 15.08 -9.77
CA GLY A 55 0.81 14.16 -10.81
C GLY A 55 0.76 12.69 -10.36
N VAL A 56 0.68 12.42 -9.06
CA VAL A 56 0.60 11.06 -8.52
C VAL A 56 -0.83 10.54 -8.52
N TRP A 57 -0.96 9.21 -8.47
CA TRP A 57 -2.23 8.50 -8.44
C TRP A 57 -2.90 8.49 -7.06
N GLY A 58 -2.11 8.60 -5.97
CA GLY A 58 -2.61 8.55 -4.61
C GLY A 58 -1.51 8.52 -3.57
N SER A 59 -1.84 8.01 -2.37
CA SER A 59 -0.89 7.91 -1.25
C SER A 59 -1.09 6.65 -0.43
N LEU A 60 0.00 6.17 0.18
CA LEU A 60 -0.05 5.35 1.39
C LEU A 60 -0.54 6.23 2.55
N VAL A 61 -1.25 5.63 3.49
CA VAL A 61 -1.77 6.27 4.71
C VAL A 61 -1.57 5.32 5.88
N ASN A 62 -1.07 5.83 6.99
CA ASN A 62 -0.90 5.06 8.23
C ASN A 62 0.09 3.89 8.12
N HIS A 63 1.14 4.01 7.30
CA HIS A 63 2.21 3.01 7.31
C HIS A 63 2.85 2.94 8.71
N SER A 64 3.33 1.78 9.13
CA SER A 64 3.89 1.55 10.48
C SER A 64 5.08 2.45 10.82
N GLU A 65 5.84 2.90 9.83
CA GLU A 65 6.94 3.87 9.98
C GLU A 65 6.45 5.32 10.14
N HIS A 66 5.17 5.59 9.83
CA HIS A 66 4.54 6.91 9.96
C HIS A 66 3.05 6.74 10.35
N PRO A 67 2.78 6.24 11.56
CA PRO A 67 1.42 5.96 12.01
C PRO A 67 0.63 7.25 12.26
N LEU A 68 -0.67 7.19 11.99
CA LEU A 68 -1.63 8.27 12.21
C LEU A 68 -2.72 7.83 13.20
N PRO A 69 -3.24 8.75 14.03
CA PRO A 69 -4.45 8.51 14.80
C PRO A 69 -5.63 8.12 13.88
N PRO A 70 -6.55 7.25 14.31
CA PRO A 70 -7.68 6.81 13.46
C PRO A 70 -8.54 7.94 12.89
N THR A 71 -8.67 9.05 13.60
CA THR A 71 -9.37 10.26 13.15
C THR A 71 -8.64 10.94 11.99
N GLU A 72 -7.32 10.95 12.04
CA GLU A 72 -6.48 11.52 10.99
C GLU A 72 -6.43 10.61 9.75
N VAL A 73 -6.41 9.27 9.94
CA VAL A 73 -6.56 8.32 8.83
C VAL A 73 -7.85 8.58 8.07
N ARG A 74 -8.98 8.74 8.80
CA ARG A 74 -10.27 9.06 8.18
C ARG A 74 -10.19 10.37 7.39
N SER A 75 -9.68 11.44 8.00
CA SER A 75 -9.55 12.74 7.32
C SER A 75 -8.64 12.66 6.09
N ALA A 76 -7.52 11.92 6.16
CA ALA A 76 -6.62 11.72 5.02
C ALA A 76 -7.34 11.01 3.86
N VAL A 77 -8.07 9.92 4.16
CA VAL A 77 -8.82 9.16 3.13
C VAL A 77 -9.92 10.02 2.50
N GLU A 78 -10.71 10.74 3.31
CA GLU A 78 -11.77 11.63 2.82
C GLU A 78 -11.21 12.73 1.90
N ARG A 79 -10.08 13.32 2.26
CA ARG A 79 -9.43 14.35 1.44
C ARG A 79 -8.83 13.80 0.15
N LEU A 80 -8.21 12.61 0.21
CA LEU A 80 -7.72 11.94 -1.00
C LEU A 80 -8.89 11.65 -1.96
N HIS A 81 -10.01 11.12 -1.46
CA HIS A 81 -11.20 10.88 -2.27
C HIS A 81 -11.77 12.17 -2.88
N ALA A 82 -11.85 13.27 -2.11
CA ALA A 82 -12.33 14.56 -2.61
C ALA A 82 -11.47 15.12 -3.75
N LEU A 83 -10.20 14.70 -3.81
CA LEU A 83 -9.25 15.06 -4.87
C LEU A 83 -9.13 13.98 -5.96
N GLU A 84 -9.99 12.96 -5.96
CA GLU A 84 -9.96 11.82 -6.88
C GLU A 84 -8.62 11.04 -6.83
N LEU A 85 -7.97 11.03 -5.67
CA LEU A 85 -6.74 10.30 -5.41
C LEU A 85 -7.02 8.98 -4.69
N VAL A 86 -6.21 7.97 -4.99
CA VAL A 86 -6.31 6.65 -4.37
C VAL A 86 -5.69 6.67 -2.97
N ALA A 87 -6.43 6.10 -2.00
CA ALA A 87 -5.92 5.82 -0.67
C ALA A 87 -5.54 4.34 -0.54
N VAL A 88 -4.30 4.07 -0.11
CA VAL A 88 -3.80 2.74 0.29
C VAL A 88 -3.53 2.81 1.78
N VAL A 89 -4.46 2.31 2.59
CA VAL A 89 -4.38 2.39 4.06
C VAL A 89 -3.67 1.17 4.63
N CYS A 90 -2.68 1.36 5.50
CA CYS A 90 -1.97 0.27 6.18
C CYS A 90 -2.59 -0.02 7.54
N ALA A 91 -2.66 -1.30 7.91
CA ALA A 91 -3.20 -1.81 9.16
C ALA A 91 -2.31 -2.92 9.74
N GLY A 92 -1.96 -2.82 11.02
CA GLY A 92 -1.05 -3.76 11.68
C GLY A 92 -1.70 -5.12 12.03
N ASP A 93 -3.02 -5.17 12.14
CA ASP A 93 -3.76 -6.39 12.50
C ASP A 93 -5.19 -6.39 11.94
N VAL A 94 -5.92 -7.49 12.18
CA VAL A 94 -7.30 -7.71 11.69
C VAL A 94 -8.28 -6.70 12.28
N ASP A 95 -8.16 -6.35 13.56
CA ASP A 95 -9.09 -5.44 14.24
C ASP A 95 -8.90 -4.00 13.75
N VAL A 96 -7.65 -3.58 13.55
CA VAL A 96 -7.31 -2.30 12.94
C VAL A 96 -7.80 -2.27 11.48
N ALA A 97 -7.58 -3.34 10.72
CA ALA A 97 -8.06 -3.47 9.35
C ALA A 97 -9.59 -3.31 9.25
N ARG A 98 -10.35 -4.00 10.13
CA ARG A 98 -11.80 -3.87 10.22
C ARG A 98 -12.24 -2.42 10.48
N LYS A 99 -11.61 -1.75 11.44
CA LYS A 99 -11.94 -0.35 11.80
C LYS A 99 -11.64 0.62 10.66
N LEU A 100 -10.47 0.48 10.03
CA LEU A 100 -10.03 1.37 8.96
C LEU A 100 -10.77 1.11 7.63
N ALA A 101 -11.26 -0.11 7.39
CA ALA A 101 -12.12 -0.40 6.24
C ALA A 101 -13.39 0.47 6.19
N ALA A 102 -13.88 0.96 7.34
CA ALA A 102 -15.02 1.88 7.39
C ALA A 102 -14.76 3.22 6.71
N THR A 103 -13.50 3.59 6.46
CA THR A 103 -13.13 4.78 5.65
C THR A 103 -13.24 4.53 4.15
N ARG A 104 -13.49 3.29 3.74
CA ARG A 104 -13.65 2.84 2.34
C ARG A 104 -12.47 3.19 1.43
N PRO A 105 -11.23 2.89 1.84
CA PRO A 105 -10.08 3.12 0.97
C PRO A 105 -10.15 2.19 -0.25
N ALA A 106 -9.47 2.55 -1.35
CA ALA A 106 -9.37 1.68 -2.52
C ALA A 106 -8.60 0.39 -2.19
N TYR A 107 -7.56 0.51 -1.37
CA TYR A 107 -6.74 -0.61 -0.92
C TYR A 107 -6.49 -0.53 0.58
N LEU A 108 -6.39 -1.69 1.21
CA LEU A 108 -5.95 -1.84 2.60
C LEU A 108 -4.84 -2.87 2.67
N ALA A 109 -3.64 -2.45 3.07
CA ALA A 109 -2.49 -3.33 3.27
C ALA A 109 -2.45 -3.82 4.71
N VAL A 110 -2.37 -5.15 4.92
CA VAL A 110 -2.19 -5.74 6.25
C VAL A 110 -0.71 -6.03 6.49
N GLU A 111 -0.15 -5.38 7.52
CA GLU A 111 1.29 -5.31 7.78
C GLU A 111 1.58 -5.46 9.27
N PRO A 112 1.57 -6.69 9.85
CA PRO A 112 2.03 -6.88 11.22
C PRO A 112 3.42 -6.29 11.40
N PRO A 113 3.60 -5.28 12.28
CA PRO A 113 4.86 -4.52 12.37
C PRO A 113 6.08 -5.40 12.63
N GLU A 114 5.91 -6.49 13.39
CA GLU A 114 6.96 -7.44 13.72
C GLU A 114 7.48 -8.27 12.52
N LEU A 115 6.77 -8.23 11.39
CA LEU A 115 7.16 -8.95 10.17
C LEU A 115 7.69 -8.03 9.06
N ILE A 116 7.58 -6.71 9.23
CA ILE A 116 8.09 -5.73 8.26
C ILE A 116 9.62 -5.79 8.25
N GLY A 117 10.20 -5.93 7.04
CA GLY A 117 11.64 -6.14 6.88
C GLY A 117 12.16 -7.47 7.43
N GLY A 118 11.26 -8.34 7.91
CA GLY A 118 11.57 -9.67 8.40
C GLY A 118 11.91 -10.65 7.27
N LYS A 119 12.39 -11.85 7.65
CA LYS A 119 12.78 -12.91 6.72
C LYS A 119 11.63 -13.84 6.31
N ARG A 120 10.43 -13.64 6.84
CA ARG A 120 9.25 -14.49 6.59
C ARG A 120 8.04 -13.63 6.27
N ALA A 121 7.36 -13.96 5.18
CA ALA A 121 6.13 -13.29 4.80
C ALA A 121 5.01 -13.54 5.83
N VAL A 122 4.14 -12.53 6.02
CA VAL A 122 2.94 -12.69 6.85
C VAL A 122 2.02 -13.78 6.32
N SER A 123 1.93 -13.95 5.00
CA SER A 123 1.18 -15.04 4.37
C SER A 123 1.65 -16.44 4.76
N THR A 124 2.91 -16.58 5.15
CA THR A 124 3.52 -17.84 5.59
C THR A 124 3.62 -17.92 7.11
N ALA A 125 4.00 -16.83 7.78
CA ALA A 125 4.22 -16.81 9.23
C ALA A 125 2.91 -16.74 10.04
N ARG A 126 1.92 -16.02 9.51
CA ARG A 126 0.63 -15.76 10.15
C ARG A 126 -0.50 -15.69 9.12
N PRO A 127 -0.79 -16.79 8.38
CA PRO A 127 -1.79 -16.82 7.32
C PRO A 127 -3.18 -16.39 7.79
N GLU A 128 -3.52 -16.65 9.06
CA GLU A 128 -4.78 -16.25 9.70
C GLU A 128 -4.95 -14.71 9.74
N VAL A 129 -3.88 -13.95 9.77
CA VAL A 129 -3.94 -12.48 9.75
C VAL A 129 -4.37 -11.99 8.36
N VAL A 130 -3.83 -12.58 7.29
CA VAL A 130 -4.19 -12.21 5.92
C VAL A 130 -5.65 -12.60 5.63
N SER A 131 -6.02 -13.86 5.84
CA SER A 131 -7.38 -14.34 5.59
C SER A 131 -8.42 -13.67 6.49
N GLY A 132 -8.08 -13.42 7.76
CA GLY A 132 -8.92 -12.69 8.70
C GLY A 132 -9.14 -11.23 8.28
N ALA A 133 -8.09 -10.54 7.82
CA ALA A 133 -8.21 -9.18 7.30
C ALA A 133 -9.08 -9.14 6.03
N VAL A 134 -8.88 -10.08 5.11
CA VAL A 134 -9.73 -10.20 3.90
C VAL A 134 -11.20 -10.35 4.26
N ALA A 135 -11.52 -11.26 5.20
CA ALA A 135 -12.90 -11.48 5.66
C ALA A 135 -13.48 -10.23 6.34
N ALA A 136 -12.71 -9.63 7.26
CA ALA A 136 -13.13 -8.44 8.02
C ALA A 136 -13.36 -7.21 7.13
N VAL A 137 -12.46 -6.97 6.17
CA VAL A 137 -12.57 -5.86 5.22
C VAL A 137 -13.74 -6.06 4.27
N ARG A 138 -13.93 -7.28 3.74
CA ARG A 138 -15.07 -7.60 2.85
C ARG A 138 -16.42 -7.37 3.53
N GLU A 139 -16.54 -7.69 4.81
CA GLU A 139 -17.76 -7.46 5.60
C GLU A 139 -18.10 -5.97 5.72
N VAL A 140 -17.09 -5.09 5.93
CA VAL A 140 -17.28 -3.66 6.20
C VAL A 140 -17.30 -2.84 4.90
N SER A 141 -16.42 -3.16 3.96
CA SER A 141 -16.24 -2.43 2.71
C SER A 141 -15.92 -3.40 1.55
N PRO A 142 -16.94 -4.00 0.93
CA PRO A 142 -16.76 -4.99 -0.14
C PRO A 142 -15.95 -4.51 -1.35
N GLY A 143 -15.88 -3.19 -1.57
CA GLY A 143 -15.12 -2.57 -2.66
C GLY A 143 -13.63 -2.35 -2.35
N THR A 144 -13.21 -2.48 -1.08
CA THR A 144 -11.81 -2.32 -0.68
C THR A 144 -11.03 -3.60 -0.98
N ARG A 145 -9.91 -3.48 -1.69
CA ARG A 145 -9.01 -4.61 -2.00
C ARG A 145 -7.97 -4.75 -0.91
N VAL A 146 -7.74 -5.98 -0.43
CA VAL A 146 -6.74 -6.24 0.61
C VAL A 146 -5.40 -6.60 -0.04
N LEU A 147 -4.31 -5.99 0.44
CA LEU A 147 -2.94 -6.30 0.07
C LEU A 147 -2.22 -6.97 1.24
N CYS A 148 -1.35 -7.93 0.95
CA CYS A 148 -0.42 -8.50 1.91
C CYS A 148 0.88 -7.68 1.89
N GLY A 149 1.22 -7.00 3.01
CA GLY A 149 2.24 -5.94 3.01
C GLY A 149 3.49 -6.23 3.83
N ALA A 150 3.62 -7.36 4.54
CA ALA A 150 4.78 -7.63 5.36
C ALA A 150 5.56 -8.88 4.96
N GLY A 151 6.89 -8.74 4.82
CA GLY A 151 7.84 -9.83 4.67
C GLY A 151 7.73 -10.62 3.36
N VAL A 152 7.11 -10.09 2.33
CA VAL A 152 7.00 -10.74 1.00
C VAL A 152 8.33 -10.62 0.26
N HIS A 153 8.89 -11.75 -0.17
CA HIS A 153 10.22 -11.82 -0.79
C HIS A 153 10.23 -12.38 -2.21
N ASP A 154 9.37 -13.36 -2.51
CA ASP A 154 9.40 -14.11 -3.76
C ASP A 154 7.99 -14.44 -4.29
N ARG A 155 7.94 -15.13 -5.44
CA ARG A 155 6.69 -15.58 -6.05
C ARG A 155 5.86 -16.52 -5.19
N THR A 156 6.50 -17.31 -4.32
CA THR A 156 5.80 -18.26 -3.44
C THR A 156 5.00 -17.49 -2.39
N ASP A 157 5.58 -16.44 -1.81
CA ASP A 157 4.92 -15.56 -0.86
C ASP A 157 3.73 -14.83 -1.51
N VAL A 158 3.91 -14.34 -2.76
CA VAL A 158 2.83 -13.72 -3.54
C VAL A 158 1.69 -14.70 -3.76
N ARG A 159 1.98 -15.89 -4.29
CA ARG A 159 0.98 -16.93 -4.54
C ARG A 159 0.21 -17.29 -3.27
N LYS A 160 0.94 -17.43 -2.16
CA LYS A 160 0.32 -17.71 -0.86
C LYS A 160 -0.60 -16.59 -0.39
N ALA A 161 -0.22 -15.32 -0.58
CA ALA A 161 -1.08 -14.19 -0.27
C ALA A 161 -2.39 -14.22 -1.08
N LEU A 162 -2.30 -14.52 -2.38
CA LEU A 162 -3.47 -14.65 -3.27
C LEU A 162 -4.38 -15.82 -2.88
N GLU A 163 -3.82 -16.99 -2.53
CA GLU A 163 -4.56 -18.14 -2.00
C GLU A 163 -5.36 -17.80 -0.74
N LEU A 164 -4.84 -16.89 0.09
CA LEU A 164 -5.51 -16.41 1.31
C LEU A 164 -6.56 -15.32 1.03
N GLY A 165 -6.77 -14.95 -0.24
CA GLY A 165 -7.78 -14.01 -0.71
C GLY A 165 -7.29 -12.56 -0.83
N ALA A 166 -6.01 -12.27 -0.63
CA ALA A 166 -5.46 -10.96 -0.93
C ALA A 166 -5.56 -10.66 -2.43
N SER A 167 -5.71 -9.39 -2.79
CA SER A 167 -5.77 -8.93 -4.18
C SER A 167 -4.39 -8.57 -4.75
N GLY A 168 -3.36 -8.62 -3.93
CA GLY A 168 -1.99 -8.27 -4.30
C GLY A 168 -1.08 -8.15 -3.09
N VAL A 169 0.09 -7.56 -3.30
CA VAL A 169 1.12 -7.37 -2.28
C VAL A 169 1.61 -5.92 -2.24
N LEU A 170 2.11 -5.48 -1.08
CA LEU A 170 2.87 -4.25 -0.89
C LEU A 170 4.28 -4.65 -0.46
N VAL A 171 5.30 -4.23 -1.21
CA VAL A 171 6.67 -4.72 -1.05
C VAL A 171 7.65 -3.55 -1.07
N ALA A 172 8.66 -3.60 -0.22
CA ALA A 172 9.75 -2.63 -0.21
C ALA A 172 11.13 -3.33 -0.29
N SER A 173 11.63 -3.89 0.82
CA SER A 173 13.01 -4.37 0.96
C SER A 173 13.41 -5.47 -0.04
N ALA A 174 12.48 -6.36 -0.41
CA ALA A 174 12.75 -7.39 -1.40
C ALA A 174 13.13 -6.83 -2.79
N VAL A 175 12.71 -5.60 -3.10
CA VAL A 175 13.06 -4.91 -4.32
C VAL A 175 14.19 -3.91 -4.10
N THR A 176 14.07 -3.05 -3.08
CA THR A 176 14.99 -1.91 -2.88
C THR A 176 16.39 -2.32 -2.42
N LEU A 177 16.51 -3.50 -1.77
CA LEU A 177 17.79 -4.06 -1.32
C LEU A 177 18.30 -5.19 -2.23
N ALA A 178 17.59 -5.53 -3.29
CA ALA A 178 18.02 -6.55 -4.24
C ALA A 178 19.24 -6.08 -5.03
N ALA A 179 20.18 -7.00 -5.29
CA ALA A 179 21.32 -6.73 -6.17
C ALA A 179 20.88 -6.40 -7.62
N ASP A 180 19.77 -7.02 -8.06
CA ASP A 180 19.07 -6.70 -9.31
C ASP A 180 17.58 -6.46 -9.01
N PRO A 181 17.16 -5.19 -8.81
CA PRO A 181 15.76 -4.84 -8.54
C PRO A 181 14.79 -5.26 -9.66
N ARG A 182 15.27 -5.28 -10.92
CA ARG A 182 14.46 -5.72 -12.06
C ARG A 182 14.14 -7.21 -11.94
N ALA A 183 15.14 -8.03 -11.73
CA ALA A 183 14.95 -9.48 -11.55
C ALA A 183 14.05 -9.78 -10.35
N ALA A 184 14.18 -9.03 -9.25
CA ALA A 184 13.31 -9.17 -8.08
C ALA A 184 11.84 -8.86 -8.38
N ILE A 185 11.57 -7.79 -9.15
CA ILE A 185 10.20 -7.45 -9.59
C ILE A 185 9.68 -8.55 -10.52
N GLU A 186 10.49 -9.02 -11.45
CA GLU A 186 10.13 -10.10 -12.39
C GLU A 186 9.76 -11.39 -11.65
N GLU A 187 10.54 -11.75 -10.64
CA GLU A 187 10.27 -12.91 -9.77
C GLU A 187 8.91 -12.76 -9.04
N LEU A 188 8.68 -11.61 -8.40
CA LEU A 188 7.42 -11.34 -7.70
C LEU A 188 6.21 -11.42 -8.64
N LEU A 189 6.31 -10.87 -9.85
CA LEU A 189 5.23 -10.87 -10.84
C LEU A 189 4.84 -12.28 -11.29
N THR A 190 5.79 -13.23 -11.34
CA THR A 190 5.47 -14.63 -11.68
C THR A 190 4.62 -15.34 -10.63
N GLY A 191 4.47 -14.78 -9.43
CA GLY A 191 3.57 -15.29 -8.40
C GLY A 191 2.08 -15.05 -8.67
N PHE A 192 1.75 -14.16 -9.62
CA PHE A 192 0.36 -13.84 -9.99
C PHE A 192 -0.22 -14.75 -11.10
N VAL A 193 0.61 -15.65 -11.66
CA VAL A 193 0.25 -16.56 -12.77
C VAL A 193 0.40 -18.01 -12.39
#